data_33c9e7f281a70ea88836cf7aac3022dd
#
_entry.id   33c9e7f281a70ea88836cf7aac3022dd
#
_cell.length_a   1.000
_cell.length_b   1.000
_cell.length_c   1.000
_cell.angle_alpha   90.00
_cell.angle_beta   90.00
_cell.angle_gamma   90.00
#
_symmetry.space_group_name_H-M   'P 1'
#
loop_
_entity.id
_entity.type
_entity.pdbx_description
1 polymer ?
#
loop_
_entity_poly.entity_id
_entity_poly.type
_entity_poly.pdbx_seq_one_letter_code
_entity_poly.pdbx_strand_id
1 'polypeptide(L)'
;MKGCRNSVKWLAIVASWEDFVSRTLEIVLYHGKMDFSKLPKIRDEDREAFVGYVHGVSGPVVTACNMAGAAMYELVRVGHSELVGEIIRLEGDLATVQVYEETSGVSVGDPVLRTGKPLSVELGPGIMGAIFDGIQRPLSDISTLTKSIYIPRGVNVSALSRDVKWDFTPSKNLRVGSHITGGDIYGVVNENSLIKHKIMLPPRNRGTVTYIAPPGNYDTSDVVLELEFEGVKEKFTMVQVWPVRQVRPVTEKLPANHPLLTGQRVLDALFPCVQGGTTAIPGAFGCGKTVISQSLSKYSNSDVIIYVGCGERGNEMSEVLRDFPELTMEVDGKVESIMKRTTLVANTSNMPVAAREASIYTGITLSEYFRDMGYHVSMMADSTSRWAEALREISGRLAEMPADSGYPAYLGARLASFYERAGRVKCLGNPEREGSVSIVGAVSPPGGDFSDPVTSATLGIVQASLAETDKITLEVAKLIKDDFLQQNGYTPYDSVWVLFQKPYFRMILSACDSPV
;
A
#
# COMPACT_ATOMS: atom_id res chain seq x y z
N MET A 1 -29.15 -44.58 -48.23
CA MET A 1 -28.34 -45.21 -47.22
C MET A 1 -27.17 -44.31 -46.85
N LYS A 2 -27.40 -43.19 -46.17
CA LYS A 2 -26.37 -42.29 -45.66
C LYS A 2 -26.79 -41.64 -44.29
N GLY A 3 -27.53 -42.37 -43.47
CA GLY A 3 -28.07 -41.85 -42.21
C GLY A 3 -27.64 -42.57 -40.94
N CYS A 4 -26.79 -43.61 -41.00
CA CYS A 4 -26.54 -44.47 -39.83
C CYS A 4 -25.10 -44.47 -39.28
N ARG A 5 -24.20 -43.58 -39.79
CA ARG A 5 -22.82 -43.54 -39.32
C ARG A 5 -22.52 -42.43 -38.28
N ASN A 6 -23.45 -41.50 -38.04
CA ASN A 6 -23.23 -40.43 -37.07
C ASN A 6 -23.77 -40.74 -35.67
N SER A 7 -24.70 -41.66 -35.51
CA SER A 7 -25.25 -42.05 -34.22
C SER A 7 -24.29 -42.89 -33.36
N VAL A 8 -23.42 -43.69 -33.99
CA VAL A 8 -22.44 -44.52 -33.26
C VAL A 8 -21.29 -43.68 -32.69
N LYS A 9 -20.91 -42.58 -33.37
CA LYS A 9 -19.87 -41.66 -32.84
C LYS A 9 -20.36 -40.86 -31.64
N TRP A 10 -21.63 -40.48 -31.60
CA TRP A 10 -22.21 -39.78 -30.46
C TRP A 10 -22.39 -40.69 -29.25
N LEU A 11 -22.76 -41.92 -29.41
CA LEU A 11 -22.86 -42.91 -28.35
C LEU A 11 -21.47 -43.24 -27.74
N ALA A 12 -20.42 -43.31 -28.55
CA ALA A 12 -19.06 -43.52 -28.04
C ALA A 12 -18.50 -42.30 -27.28
N ILE A 13 -18.90 -41.08 -27.68
CA ILE A 13 -18.50 -39.84 -26.94
C ILE A 13 -19.26 -39.72 -25.63
N VAL A 14 -20.54 -40.05 -25.59
CA VAL A 14 -21.34 -40.02 -24.35
C VAL A 14 -20.87 -41.08 -23.36
N ALA A 15 -20.59 -42.32 -23.84
CA ALA A 15 -20.02 -43.35 -22.97
C ALA A 15 -18.64 -42.97 -22.39
N SER A 16 -17.81 -42.27 -23.18
CA SER A 16 -16.51 -41.76 -22.68
C SER A 16 -16.65 -40.60 -21.67
N TRP A 17 -17.71 -39.82 -21.75
CA TRP A 17 -18.03 -38.75 -20.83
C TRP A 17 -18.56 -39.26 -19.50
N GLU A 18 -19.43 -40.27 -19.51
CA GLU A 18 -19.93 -40.92 -18.28
C GLU A 18 -18.80 -41.64 -17.54
N ASP A 19 -17.89 -42.33 -18.24
CA ASP A 19 -16.69 -42.94 -17.66
C ASP A 19 -15.71 -41.87 -17.10
N PHE A 20 -15.55 -40.75 -17.78
CA PHE A 20 -14.74 -39.62 -17.32
C PHE A 20 -15.34 -38.97 -16.06
N VAL A 21 -16.64 -38.69 -16.06
CA VAL A 21 -17.36 -38.12 -14.90
C VAL A 21 -17.37 -39.09 -13.72
N SER A 22 -17.58 -40.40 -13.96
CA SER A 22 -17.53 -41.42 -12.92
C SER A 22 -16.15 -41.53 -12.29
N ARG A 23 -15.07 -41.55 -13.08
CA ARG A 23 -13.68 -41.54 -12.57
C ARG A 23 -13.32 -40.25 -11.86
N THR A 24 -13.80 -39.10 -12.35
CA THR A 24 -13.58 -37.82 -11.69
C THR A 24 -14.31 -37.72 -10.36
N LEU A 25 -15.54 -38.27 -10.28
CA LEU A 25 -16.31 -38.37 -9.04
C LEU A 25 -15.66 -39.35 -8.03
N GLU A 26 -15.13 -40.50 -8.50
CA GLU A 26 -14.36 -41.42 -7.65
C GLU A 26 -13.09 -40.76 -7.09
N ILE A 27 -12.36 -39.98 -7.91
CA ILE A 27 -11.17 -39.22 -7.46
C ILE A 27 -11.57 -38.16 -6.44
N VAL A 28 -12.67 -37.42 -6.64
CA VAL A 28 -13.15 -36.40 -5.70
C VAL A 28 -13.65 -37.04 -4.41
N LEU A 29 -14.32 -38.20 -4.48
CA LEU A 29 -14.77 -38.95 -3.32
C LEU A 29 -13.61 -39.62 -2.58
N TYR A 30 -12.55 -40.01 -3.28
CA TYR A 30 -11.33 -40.55 -2.66
C TYR A 30 -10.55 -39.47 -1.93
N HIS A 31 -10.48 -38.23 -2.45
CA HIS A 31 -9.86 -37.09 -1.78
C HIS A 31 -10.65 -36.60 -0.55
N GLY A 32 -11.98 -36.83 -0.51
CA GLY A 32 -12.81 -36.50 0.66
C GLY A 32 -12.58 -37.38 1.92
N LYS A 33 -11.74 -38.42 1.81
CA LYS A 33 -11.36 -39.30 2.91
C LYS A 33 -9.88 -39.28 3.26
N MET A 34 -9.10 -38.34 2.70
CA MET A 34 -7.73 -38.13 3.14
C MET A 34 -7.69 -37.57 4.55
N ASP A 35 -7.24 -38.39 5.46
CA ASP A 35 -6.94 -37.98 6.82
C ASP A 35 -5.63 -37.18 6.80
N PHE A 36 -5.74 -35.86 6.74
CA PHE A 36 -4.61 -34.93 6.71
C PHE A 36 -3.69 -35.06 7.93
N SER A 37 -4.13 -35.71 9.01
CA SER A 37 -3.31 -36.00 10.18
C SER A 37 -2.21 -37.04 9.90
N LYS A 38 -2.36 -37.80 8.81
CA LYS A 38 -1.44 -38.88 8.41
C LYS A 38 -0.43 -38.45 7.32
N LEU A 39 -0.54 -37.21 6.83
CA LEU A 39 0.51 -36.69 5.94
C LEU A 39 1.82 -36.61 6.72
N PRO A 40 2.92 -37.11 6.15
CA PRO A 40 4.22 -37.00 6.81
C PRO A 40 4.52 -35.52 7.06
N LYS A 41 4.80 -35.17 8.32
CA LYS A 41 5.29 -33.83 8.64
C LYS A 41 6.59 -33.66 7.89
N ILE A 42 6.68 -32.59 7.07
CA ILE A 42 7.91 -32.21 6.34
C ILE A 42 9.03 -32.13 7.38
N ARG A 43 10.02 -33.01 7.29
CA ARG A 43 11.21 -32.97 8.14
C ARG A 43 12.17 -31.89 7.63
N ASP A 44 13.09 -31.45 8.49
CA ASP A 44 14.09 -30.43 8.12
C ASP A 44 14.99 -30.87 6.93
N GLU A 45 15.04 -32.15 6.63
CA GLU A 45 15.73 -32.74 5.47
C GLU A 45 15.10 -32.31 4.12
N ASP A 46 13.85 -31.87 4.11
CA ASP A 46 13.16 -31.38 2.90
C ASP A 46 13.48 -29.91 2.58
N ARG A 47 14.40 -29.26 3.31
CA ARG A 47 14.81 -27.87 3.01
C ARG A 47 15.45 -27.74 1.63
N GLU A 48 16.06 -28.77 1.09
CA GLU A 48 16.59 -28.77 -0.28
C GLU A 48 15.49 -28.55 -1.34
N ALA A 49 14.23 -28.93 -1.05
CA ALA A 49 13.10 -28.67 -1.92
C ALA A 49 12.70 -27.18 -2.00
N PHE A 50 13.23 -26.34 -1.09
CA PHE A 50 13.00 -24.90 -1.06
C PHE A 50 14.13 -24.08 -1.71
N VAL A 51 15.12 -24.73 -2.31
CA VAL A 51 16.25 -24.08 -2.97
C VAL A 51 16.13 -24.22 -4.47
N GLY A 52 15.95 -23.10 -5.15
CA GLY A 52 16.11 -22.97 -6.59
C GLY A 52 17.51 -22.45 -6.95
N TYR A 53 17.78 -22.32 -8.23
CA TYR A 53 19.06 -21.80 -8.74
C TYR A 53 18.82 -20.75 -9.81
N VAL A 54 19.66 -19.74 -9.84
CA VAL A 54 19.60 -18.69 -10.87
C VAL A 54 19.88 -19.30 -12.23
N HIS A 55 18.90 -19.17 -13.14
CA HIS A 55 19.02 -19.60 -14.54
C HIS A 55 19.52 -18.46 -15.44
N GLY A 56 19.13 -17.23 -15.14
CA GLY A 56 19.53 -16.06 -15.91
C GLY A 56 19.24 -14.76 -15.16
N VAL A 57 20.00 -13.71 -15.50
CA VAL A 57 19.86 -12.37 -14.89
C VAL A 57 19.69 -11.33 -15.99
N SER A 58 18.67 -10.50 -15.88
CA SER A 58 18.37 -9.38 -16.80
C SER A 58 18.03 -8.11 -16.03
N GLY A 59 19.06 -7.37 -15.60
CA GLY A 59 18.88 -6.21 -14.72
C GLY A 59 18.20 -6.64 -13.40
N PRO A 60 17.12 -5.98 -12.94
CA PRO A 60 16.42 -6.33 -11.70
C PRO A 60 15.58 -7.60 -11.80
N VAL A 61 15.53 -8.24 -12.96
CA VAL A 61 14.76 -9.48 -13.18
C VAL A 61 15.72 -10.66 -13.22
N VAL A 62 15.45 -11.65 -12.37
CA VAL A 62 16.22 -12.91 -12.28
C VAL A 62 15.28 -14.05 -12.60
N THR A 63 15.70 -14.95 -13.49
CA THR A 63 14.99 -16.21 -13.74
C THR A 63 15.64 -17.31 -12.92
N ALA A 64 14.84 -18.04 -12.16
CA ALA A 64 15.29 -19.16 -11.33
C ALA A 64 14.67 -20.47 -11.81
N CYS A 65 15.42 -21.57 -11.79
CA CYS A 65 14.95 -22.92 -12.04
C CYS A 65 14.83 -23.71 -10.73
N ASN A 66 14.24 -24.91 -10.79
CA ASN A 66 13.92 -25.74 -9.63
C ASN A 66 12.98 -25.02 -8.64
N MET A 67 11.99 -24.30 -9.18
CA MET A 67 11.04 -23.52 -8.41
C MET A 67 9.64 -24.16 -8.36
N ALA A 68 9.55 -25.47 -8.61
CA ALA A 68 8.29 -26.20 -8.54
C ALA A 68 7.65 -26.06 -7.16
N GLY A 69 6.33 -25.76 -7.15
CA GLY A 69 5.57 -25.52 -5.91
C GLY A 69 5.76 -24.12 -5.29
N ALA A 70 6.49 -23.21 -5.95
CA ALA A 70 6.52 -21.81 -5.54
C ALA A 70 5.18 -21.12 -5.81
N ALA A 71 4.84 -20.11 -5.02
CA ALA A 71 3.63 -19.34 -5.16
C ALA A 71 3.88 -17.99 -5.86
N MET A 72 2.86 -17.47 -6.55
CA MET A 72 2.90 -16.10 -7.05
C MET A 72 3.02 -15.11 -5.91
N TYR A 73 3.89 -14.11 -6.07
CA TYR A 73 4.21 -13.10 -5.07
C TYR A 73 4.91 -13.63 -3.83
N GLU A 74 5.46 -14.86 -3.89
CA GLU A 74 6.31 -15.38 -2.83
C GLU A 74 7.62 -14.61 -2.79
N LEU A 75 8.04 -14.22 -1.59
CA LEU A 75 9.33 -13.59 -1.33
C LEU A 75 10.43 -14.64 -1.42
N VAL A 76 11.53 -14.32 -2.09
CA VAL A 76 12.70 -15.17 -2.23
C VAL A 76 13.97 -14.41 -1.90
N ARG A 77 15.03 -15.15 -1.55
CA ARG A 77 16.38 -14.64 -1.31
C ARG A 77 17.29 -15.11 -2.44
N VAL A 78 17.83 -14.19 -3.21
CA VAL A 78 18.60 -14.48 -4.43
C VAL A 78 20.08 -14.31 -4.19
N GLY A 79 20.84 -15.35 -4.55
CA GLY A 79 22.31 -15.38 -4.50
C GLY A 79 22.89 -15.45 -3.09
N HIS A 80 24.20 -15.48 -3.02
CA HIS A 80 24.94 -15.55 -1.75
C HIS A 80 24.78 -14.30 -0.87
N SER A 81 24.41 -13.16 -1.47
CA SER A 81 24.12 -11.92 -0.75
C SER A 81 22.69 -11.87 -0.23
N GLU A 82 21.88 -12.90 -0.43
CA GLU A 82 20.48 -13.00 0.01
C GLU A 82 19.61 -11.81 -0.41
N LEU A 83 19.77 -11.36 -1.65
CA LEU A 83 19.02 -10.23 -2.17
C LEU A 83 17.52 -10.51 -2.14
N VAL A 84 16.75 -9.58 -1.62
CA VAL A 84 15.30 -9.73 -1.52
C VAL A 84 14.64 -9.60 -2.88
N GLY A 85 13.81 -10.59 -3.25
CA GLY A 85 13.04 -10.58 -4.50
C GLY A 85 11.65 -11.18 -4.32
N GLU A 86 10.77 -10.92 -5.27
CA GLU A 86 9.40 -11.42 -5.32
C GLU A 86 9.16 -12.14 -6.64
N ILE A 87 8.47 -13.27 -6.59
CA ILE A 87 8.09 -14.03 -7.80
C ILE A 87 6.95 -13.31 -8.49
N ILE A 88 7.17 -12.92 -9.75
CA ILE A 88 6.17 -12.19 -10.55
C ILE A 88 5.63 -13.00 -11.74
N ARG A 89 6.24 -14.15 -12.06
CA ARG A 89 5.80 -15.06 -13.11
C ARG A 89 6.27 -16.48 -12.83
N LEU A 90 5.43 -17.45 -13.11
CA LEU A 90 5.74 -18.87 -12.98
C LEU A 90 5.44 -19.59 -14.28
N GLU A 91 6.42 -20.36 -14.77
CA GLU A 91 6.30 -21.13 -16.01
C GLU A 91 6.92 -22.53 -15.80
N GLY A 92 6.08 -23.51 -15.49
CA GLY A 92 6.55 -24.85 -15.17
C GLY A 92 7.46 -24.85 -13.94
N ASP A 93 8.74 -25.18 -14.13
CA ASP A 93 9.77 -25.19 -13.09
C ASP A 93 10.55 -23.87 -12.99
N LEU A 94 10.28 -22.94 -13.89
CA LEU A 94 10.93 -21.63 -13.93
C LEU A 94 10.09 -20.58 -13.20
N ALA A 95 10.76 -19.79 -12.36
CA ALA A 95 10.19 -18.60 -11.75
C ALA A 95 10.93 -17.35 -12.22
N THR A 96 10.20 -16.33 -12.62
CA THR A 96 10.75 -15.00 -12.84
C THR A 96 10.61 -14.19 -11.57
N VAL A 97 11.73 -13.75 -11.05
CA VAL A 97 11.88 -13.02 -9.78
C VAL A 97 12.22 -11.57 -10.07
N GLN A 98 11.48 -10.66 -9.48
CA GLN A 98 11.79 -9.23 -9.46
C GLN A 98 12.58 -8.93 -8.18
N VAL A 99 13.85 -8.56 -8.32
CA VAL A 99 14.73 -8.28 -7.18
C VAL A 99 14.60 -6.82 -6.78
N TYR A 100 14.44 -6.57 -5.48
CA TYR A 100 14.28 -5.23 -4.89
C TYR A 100 15.60 -4.48 -4.67
N GLU A 101 16.70 -5.14 -4.93
CA GLU A 101 18.06 -4.61 -4.79
C GLU A 101 18.81 -4.70 -6.11
N GLU A 102 20.00 -4.12 -6.16
CA GLU A 102 20.85 -4.20 -7.33
C GLU A 102 21.41 -5.63 -7.50
N THR A 103 21.24 -6.19 -8.69
CA THR A 103 21.60 -7.56 -9.03
C THR A 103 23.03 -7.73 -9.54
N SER A 104 23.84 -6.67 -9.57
CA SER A 104 25.24 -6.77 -10.01
C SER A 104 25.99 -7.76 -9.11
N GLY A 105 26.67 -8.73 -9.73
CA GLY A 105 27.39 -9.81 -9.02
C GLY A 105 26.56 -11.08 -8.75
N VAL A 106 25.29 -11.12 -9.11
CA VAL A 106 24.52 -12.38 -9.13
C VAL A 106 24.93 -13.19 -10.36
N SER A 107 25.26 -14.44 -10.14
CA SER A 107 25.74 -15.36 -11.18
C SER A 107 24.72 -16.46 -11.47
N VAL A 108 24.79 -17.00 -12.70
CA VAL A 108 24.02 -18.20 -13.05
C VAL A 108 24.50 -19.38 -12.20
N GLY A 109 23.56 -20.09 -11.57
CA GLY A 109 23.84 -21.17 -10.64
C GLY A 109 23.85 -20.75 -9.16
N ASP A 110 23.75 -19.46 -8.85
CA ASP A 110 23.60 -18.99 -7.47
C ASP A 110 22.31 -19.53 -6.84
N PRO A 111 22.28 -19.79 -5.51
CA PRO A 111 21.10 -20.32 -4.85
C PRO A 111 19.99 -19.28 -4.77
N VAL A 112 18.74 -19.74 -4.86
CA VAL A 112 17.53 -18.95 -4.63
C VAL A 112 16.72 -19.62 -3.54
N LEU A 113 16.64 -18.99 -2.36
CA LEU A 113 15.93 -19.52 -1.21
C LEU A 113 14.48 -19.04 -1.20
N ARG A 114 13.53 -19.96 -1.11
CA ARG A 114 12.11 -19.67 -0.97
C ARG A 114 11.77 -19.41 0.49
N THR A 115 10.90 -18.43 0.74
CA THR A 115 10.48 -18.08 2.11
C THR A 115 9.09 -18.61 2.47
N GLY A 116 8.30 -19.05 1.48
CA GLY A 116 6.90 -19.48 1.67
C GLY A 116 5.96 -18.34 2.06
N LYS A 117 6.38 -17.08 2.00
CA LYS A 117 5.60 -15.91 2.42
C LYS A 117 5.67 -14.81 1.38
N PRO A 118 4.58 -14.05 1.15
CA PRO A 118 4.62 -12.88 0.28
C PRO A 118 5.38 -11.71 0.93
N LEU A 119 5.69 -10.69 0.14
CA LEU A 119 6.22 -9.44 0.67
C LEU A 119 5.26 -8.88 1.71
N SER A 120 5.76 -8.71 2.92
CA SER A 120 4.97 -8.33 4.08
C SER A 120 5.68 -7.25 4.88
N VAL A 121 4.90 -6.45 5.59
CA VAL A 121 5.40 -5.39 6.48
C VAL A 121 5.17 -5.76 7.94
N GLU A 122 6.09 -5.33 8.79
CA GLU A 122 5.95 -5.39 10.25
C GLU A 122 5.13 -4.19 10.73
N LEU A 123 4.08 -4.47 11.49
CA LEU A 123 3.13 -3.48 11.99
C LEU A 123 3.13 -3.51 13.52
N GLY A 124 3.64 -2.46 14.15
CA GLY A 124 3.79 -2.38 15.60
C GLY A 124 4.32 -1.02 16.05
N PRO A 125 4.59 -0.85 17.35
CA PRO A 125 5.17 0.38 17.89
C PRO A 125 6.56 0.66 17.29
N GLY A 126 6.86 1.92 16.99
CA GLY A 126 8.11 2.36 16.38
C GLY A 126 8.00 2.71 14.89
N ILE A 127 6.80 2.70 14.32
CA ILE A 127 6.54 3.14 12.94
C ILE A 127 6.55 4.67 12.87
N MET A 128 5.98 5.36 13.86
CA MET A 128 5.89 6.81 13.84
C MET A 128 7.26 7.47 13.98
N GLY A 129 7.52 8.46 13.13
CA GLY A 129 8.79 9.15 13.06
C GLY A 129 9.91 8.40 12.34
N ALA A 130 9.66 7.16 11.91
CA ALA A 130 10.64 6.37 11.17
C ALA A 130 10.66 6.74 9.69
N ILE A 131 11.81 6.48 9.07
CA ILE A 131 12.05 6.65 7.64
C ILE A 131 12.41 5.28 7.06
N PHE A 132 11.54 4.76 6.22
CA PHE A 132 11.69 3.46 5.58
C PHE A 132 12.02 3.57 4.10
N ASP A 133 12.58 2.52 3.55
CA ASP A 133 12.64 2.34 2.09
C ASP A 133 11.35 1.67 1.54
N GLY A 134 11.34 1.37 0.23
CA GLY A 134 10.17 0.78 -0.44
C GLY A 134 9.72 -0.58 0.08
N ILE A 135 10.59 -1.33 0.75
CA ILE A 135 10.33 -2.65 1.35
C ILE A 135 10.38 -2.63 2.88
N GLN A 136 10.19 -1.46 3.48
CA GLN A 136 10.17 -1.22 4.91
C GLN A 136 11.52 -1.46 5.64
N ARG A 137 12.67 -1.25 4.99
CA ARG A 137 13.95 -1.25 5.72
C ARG A 137 14.16 0.13 6.38
N PRO A 138 14.53 0.21 7.66
CA PRO A 138 14.76 1.48 8.36
C PRO A 138 16.07 2.12 7.89
N LEU A 139 16.00 3.27 7.21
CA LEU A 139 17.16 3.92 6.59
C LEU A 139 18.14 4.47 7.60
N SER A 140 17.67 5.01 8.72
CA SER A 140 18.51 5.52 9.81
C SER A 140 19.36 4.43 10.46
N ASP A 141 18.75 3.27 10.71
CA ASP A 141 19.44 2.14 11.34
C ASP A 141 20.48 1.53 10.40
N ILE A 142 20.13 1.41 9.10
CA ILE A 142 21.07 0.97 8.07
C ILE A 142 22.27 1.91 8.01
N SER A 143 22.07 3.24 7.98
CA SER A 143 23.15 4.22 7.96
C SER A 143 24.04 4.11 9.19
N THR A 144 23.44 3.90 10.37
CA THR A 144 24.17 3.75 11.62
C THR A 144 25.01 2.47 11.67
N LEU A 145 24.46 1.36 11.17
CA LEU A 145 25.14 0.05 11.11
C LEU A 145 26.28 0.04 10.10
N THR A 146 26.03 0.55 8.91
CA THR A 146 26.98 0.46 7.79
C THR A 146 28.00 1.59 7.79
N LYS A 147 27.71 2.69 8.48
CA LYS A 147 28.49 3.95 8.47
C LYS A 147 28.75 4.46 7.05
N SER A 148 27.84 4.16 6.14
CA SER A 148 27.90 4.48 4.72
C SER A 148 26.72 5.39 4.36
N ILE A 149 26.94 6.29 3.40
CA ILE A 149 25.89 7.09 2.76
C ILE A 149 25.11 6.28 1.72
N TYR A 150 25.63 5.12 1.31
CA TYR A 150 25.00 4.20 0.37
C TYR A 150 24.40 3.02 1.12
N ILE A 151 23.27 2.50 0.65
CA ILE A 151 22.65 1.28 1.17
C ILE A 151 23.40 0.08 0.56
N PRO A 152 24.15 -0.70 1.35
CA PRO A 152 24.81 -1.91 0.84
C PRO A 152 23.77 -2.98 0.48
N ARG A 153 24.15 -3.88 -0.41
CA ARG A 153 23.32 -5.02 -0.83
C ARG A 153 23.23 -6.07 0.27
N GLY A 154 22.09 -6.76 0.34
CA GLY A 154 21.88 -7.88 1.26
C GLY A 154 21.81 -7.49 2.73
N VAL A 155 21.61 -6.21 3.04
CA VAL A 155 21.44 -5.76 4.44
C VAL A 155 20.08 -6.20 4.94
N ASN A 156 20.08 -7.13 5.89
CA ASN A 156 18.87 -7.63 6.53
C ASN A 156 18.74 -7.00 7.93
N VAL A 157 17.89 -6.00 8.05
CA VAL A 157 17.59 -5.31 9.31
C VAL A 157 16.10 -5.46 9.57
N SER A 158 15.71 -5.72 10.81
CA SER A 158 14.29 -5.72 11.21
C SER A 158 13.69 -4.35 10.97
N ALA A 159 12.46 -4.31 10.45
CA ALA A 159 11.78 -3.05 10.18
C ALA A 159 11.52 -2.24 11.45
N LEU A 160 11.23 -2.94 12.56
CA LEU A 160 11.04 -2.33 13.88
C LEU A 160 12.18 -2.74 14.81
N SER A 161 12.67 -1.78 15.61
CA SER A 161 13.73 -2.03 16.59
C SER A 161 13.28 -3.07 17.63
N ARG A 162 14.17 -4.02 17.92
CA ARG A 162 13.97 -5.03 18.97
C ARG A 162 14.56 -4.58 20.33
N ASP A 163 15.36 -3.53 20.35
CA ASP A 163 16.07 -3.06 21.55
C ASP A 163 15.26 -2.04 22.35
N VAL A 164 14.27 -1.41 21.72
CA VAL A 164 13.43 -0.40 22.35
C VAL A 164 12.33 -1.07 23.16
N LYS A 165 12.21 -0.70 24.43
CA LYS A 165 11.13 -1.15 25.31
C LYS A 165 9.99 -0.15 25.33
N TRP A 166 8.79 -0.68 25.23
CA TRP A 166 7.54 0.07 25.17
C TRP A 166 6.69 -0.17 26.42
N ASP A 167 6.09 0.89 26.94
CA ASP A 167 5.16 0.81 28.09
C ASP A 167 3.81 0.25 27.64
N PHE A 168 3.66 -1.07 27.80
CA PHE A 168 2.45 -1.78 27.44
C PHE A 168 1.44 -1.74 28.58
N THR A 169 0.22 -1.33 28.25
CA THR A 169 -0.93 -1.35 29.17
C THR A 169 -2.03 -2.23 28.57
N PRO A 170 -2.40 -3.37 29.19
CA PRO A 170 -3.47 -4.22 28.72
C PRO A 170 -4.82 -3.52 28.78
N SER A 171 -5.74 -3.92 27.90
CA SER A 171 -7.11 -3.41 27.89
C SER A 171 -7.84 -3.78 29.17
N LYS A 172 -8.49 -2.80 29.82
CA LYS A 172 -9.23 -2.99 31.07
C LYS A 172 -10.38 -4.00 30.99
N ASN A 173 -10.92 -4.18 29.79
CA ASN A 173 -12.08 -5.04 29.53
C ASN A 173 -11.68 -6.49 29.20
N LEU A 174 -10.40 -6.78 29.10
CA LEU A 174 -9.89 -8.09 28.73
C LEU A 174 -9.35 -8.83 29.95
N ARG A 175 -9.78 -10.08 30.10
CA ARG A 175 -9.35 -10.99 31.19
C ARG A 175 -9.03 -12.36 30.60
N VAL A 176 -8.25 -13.14 31.34
CA VAL A 176 -8.08 -14.58 31.06
C VAL A 176 -9.45 -15.25 31.02
N GLY A 177 -9.70 -16.02 29.97
CA GLY A 177 -11.00 -16.63 29.69
C GLY A 177 -11.93 -15.83 28.79
N SER A 178 -11.59 -14.56 28.47
CA SER A 178 -12.35 -13.78 27.47
C SER A 178 -12.12 -14.32 26.07
N HIS A 179 -13.17 -14.39 25.27
CA HIS A 179 -13.05 -14.72 23.84
C HIS A 179 -12.86 -13.44 23.04
N ILE A 180 -11.84 -13.40 22.18
CA ILE A 180 -11.52 -12.27 21.31
C ILE A 180 -11.40 -12.70 19.86
N THR A 181 -11.65 -11.74 18.97
CA THR A 181 -11.64 -11.92 17.52
C THR A 181 -10.71 -10.91 16.85
N GLY A 182 -10.40 -11.15 15.58
CA GLY A 182 -9.54 -10.27 14.80
C GLY A 182 -9.97 -8.81 14.84
N GLY A 183 -9.02 -7.94 15.11
CA GLY A 183 -9.25 -6.51 15.26
C GLY A 183 -9.53 -6.03 16.68
N ASP A 184 -9.80 -6.94 17.64
CA ASP A 184 -9.98 -6.55 19.05
C ASP A 184 -8.69 -5.92 19.61
N ILE A 185 -8.84 -4.80 20.33
CA ILE A 185 -7.73 -4.11 20.98
C ILE A 185 -7.46 -4.76 22.33
N TYR A 186 -6.32 -5.41 22.47
CA TYR A 186 -5.94 -6.07 23.72
C TYR A 186 -4.94 -5.27 24.56
N GLY A 187 -4.31 -4.24 24.00
CA GLY A 187 -3.40 -3.38 24.73
C GLY A 187 -3.18 -2.03 24.06
N VAL A 188 -2.55 -1.15 24.77
CA VAL A 188 -2.18 0.19 24.31
C VAL A 188 -0.74 0.49 24.73
N VAL A 189 0.00 1.11 23.83
CA VAL A 189 1.34 1.63 24.05
C VAL A 189 1.34 3.12 23.75
N ASN A 190 1.92 3.94 24.63
CA ASN A 190 2.13 5.36 24.36
C ASN A 190 3.40 5.51 23.51
N GLU A 191 3.26 5.51 22.17
CA GLU A 191 4.40 5.61 21.27
C GLU A 191 5.08 6.98 21.35
N ASN A 192 4.25 8.04 21.41
CA ASN A 192 4.72 9.40 21.63
C ASN A 192 3.61 10.27 22.24
N SER A 193 3.85 11.61 22.35
CA SER A 193 2.88 12.55 22.94
C SER A 193 1.57 12.67 22.15
N LEU A 194 1.56 12.32 20.86
CA LEU A 194 0.40 12.48 19.96
C LEU A 194 -0.31 11.15 19.69
N ILE A 195 0.43 10.06 19.59
CA ILE A 195 -0.07 8.76 19.13
C ILE A 195 -0.08 7.73 20.24
N LYS A 196 -1.27 7.23 20.54
CA LYS A 196 -1.49 6.05 21.38
C LYS A 196 -1.61 4.84 20.47
N HIS A 197 -0.56 4.05 20.41
CA HIS A 197 -0.54 2.84 19.58
C HIS A 197 -1.43 1.76 20.19
N LYS A 198 -2.51 1.43 19.51
CA LYS A 198 -3.48 0.41 19.94
C LYS A 198 -3.05 -0.94 19.39
N ILE A 199 -2.68 -1.85 20.29
CA ILE A 199 -2.26 -3.20 19.89
C ILE A 199 -3.49 -4.06 19.66
N MET A 200 -3.63 -4.54 18.41
CA MET A 200 -4.81 -5.27 17.92
C MET A 200 -4.47 -6.70 17.58
N LEU A 201 -5.43 -7.60 17.79
CA LEU A 201 -5.31 -8.96 17.29
C LEU A 201 -5.32 -8.98 15.75
N PRO A 202 -4.41 -9.72 15.08
CA PRO A 202 -4.43 -9.83 13.63
C PRO A 202 -5.80 -10.27 13.11
N PRO A 203 -6.28 -9.74 11.96
CA PRO A 203 -7.67 -9.93 11.52
C PRO A 203 -8.16 -11.35 11.33
N ARG A 204 -7.24 -12.31 11.12
CA ARG A 204 -7.57 -13.71 10.86
C ARG A 204 -7.57 -14.60 12.12
N ASN A 205 -7.09 -14.08 13.24
CA ASN A 205 -6.96 -14.82 14.47
C ASN A 205 -8.19 -14.64 15.37
N ARG A 206 -8.49 -15.65 16.14
CA ARG A 206 -9.56 -15.67 17.15
C ARG A 206 -9.22 -16.70 18.22
N GLY A 207 -9.76 -16.54 19.41
CA GLY A 207 -9.53 -17.53 20.46
C GLY A 207 -9.90 -17.02 21.84
N THR A 208 -9.72 -17.88 22.82
CA THR A 208 -9.89 -17.55 24.24
C THR A 208 -8.55 -17.19 24.85
N VAL A 209 -8.51 -16.08 25.58
CA VAL A 209 -7.29 -15.58 26.22
C VAL A 209 -6.87 -16.56 27.32
N THR A 210 -5.68 -17.12 27.20
CA THR A 210 -5.06 -17.96 28.24
C THR A 210 -4.04 -17.19 29.05
N TYR A 211 -3.38 -16.19 28.43
CA TYR A 211 -2.43 -15.30 29.09
C TYR A 211 -2.49 -13.90 28.49
N ILE A 212 -2.37 -12.89 29.35
CA ILE A 212 -2.16 -11.49 28.97
C ILE A 212 -1.11 -10.89 29.89
N ALA A 213 -0.12 -10.19 29.31
CA ALA A 213 0.96 -9.57 30.04
C ALA A 213 0.45 -8.46 30.95
N PRO A 214 0.95 -8.33 32.19
CA PRO A 214 0.63 -7.22 33.09
C PRO A 214 1.20 -5.90 32.52
N PRO A 215 0.74 -4.74 33.03
CA PRO A 215 1.35 -3.46 32.66
C PRO A 215 2.86 -3.45 32.93
N GLY A 216 3.65 -3.04 31.97
CA GLY A 216 5.11 -3.05 32.08
C GLY A 216 5.82 -2.71 30.79
N ASN A 217 7.14 -2.71 30.84
CA ASN A 217 7.99 -2.42 29.70
C ASN A 217 8.38 -3.73 28.99
N TYR A 218 7.95 -3.85 27.74
CA TYR A 218 8.19 -5.01 26.88
C TYR A 218 8.85 -4.57 25.57
N ASP A 219 9.66 -5.42 25.00
CA ASP A 219 10.16 -5.23 23.67
C ASP A 219 9.17 -5.77 22.61
N THR A 220 9.47 -5.55 21.34
CA THR A 220 8.61 -5.97 20.23
C THR A 220 8.62 -7.50 20.00
N SER A 221 9.52 -8.25 20.66
CA SER A 221 9.65 -9.71 20.56
C SER A 221 8.98 -10.42 21.71
N ASP A 222 8.71 -9.72 22.82
CA ASP A 222 8.07 -10.28 24.01
C ASP A 222 6.64 -10.74 23.72
N VAL A 223 6.27 -11.89 24.29
CA VAL A 223 4.91 -12.43 24.18
C VAL A 223 4.02 -11.68 25.18
N VAL A 224 3.07 -10.92 24.67
CA VAL A 224 2.13 -10.12 25.48
C VAL A 224 0.73 -10.74 25.56
N LEU A 225 0.41 -11.68 24.68
CA LEU A 225 -0.89 -12.35 24.65
C LEU A 225 -0.71 -13.80 24.21
N GLU A 226 -1.45 -14.73 24.85
CA GLU A 226 -1.62 -16.10 24.36
C GLU A 226 -3.11 -16.40 24.20
N LEU A 227 -3.46 -17.00 23.08
CA LEU A 227 -4.82 -17.46 22.78
C LEU A 227 -4.84 -18.96 22.59
N GLU A 228 -5.96 -19.56 22.94
CA GLU A 228 -6.27 -20.96 22.65
C GLU A 228 -7.52 -21.05 21.77
N PHE A 229 -7.38 -21.71 20.64
CA PHE A 229 -8.48 -22.00 19.73
C PHE A 229 -8.38 -23.44 19.23
N GLU A 230 -9.45 -24.21 19.39
CA GLU A 230 -9.49 -25.64 18.99
C GLU A 230 -8.33 -26.50 19.56
N GLY A 231 -7.87 -26.17 20.77
CA GLY A 231 -6.77 -26.88 21.44
C GLY A 231 -5.37 -26.45 20.97
N VAL A 232 -5.27 -25.51 20.02
CA VAL A 232 -4.00 -24.93 19.57
C VAL A 232 -3.75 -23.62 20.32
N LYS A 233 -2.57 -23.49 20.92
CA LYS A 233 -2.14 -22.25 21.57
C LYS A 233 -1.26 -21.42 20.63
N GLU A 234 -1.66 -20.18 20.43
CA GLU A 234 -0.92 -19.20 19.66
C GLU A 234 -0.41 -18.06 20.54
N LYS A 235 0.82 -17.62 20.28
CA LYS A 235 1.49 -16.55 21.01
C LYS A 235 1.54 -15.30 20.15
N PHE A 236 1.20 -14.17 20.74
CA PHE A 236 1.18 -12.88 20.07
C PHE A 236 2.10 -11.90 20.77
N THR A 237 2.85 -11.16 19.96
CA THR A 237 3.69 -10.04 20.37
C THR A 237 2.98 -8.73 20.05
N MET A 238 3.60 -7.58 20.35
CA MET A 238 3.08 -6.27 19.96
C MET A 238 3.18 -6.01 18.44
N VAL A 239 3.86 -6.87 17.69
CA VAL A 239 4.05 -6.73 16.25
C VAL A 239 3.21 -7.78 15.51
N GLN A 240 2.57 -7.36 14.44
CA GLN A 240 1.92 -8.23 13.47
C GLN A 240 2.55 -8.07 12.09
N VAL A 241 2.51 -9.12 11.30
CA VAL A 241 3.02 -9.13 9.92
C VAL A 241 1.84 -9.16 8.96
N TRP A 242 1.85 -8.28 7.94
CA TRP A 242 0.76 -8.22 6.96
C TRP A 242 1.30 -8.12 5.53
N PRO A 243 0.75 -8.92 4.57
CA PRO A 243 1.13 -8.85 3.16
C PRO A 243 0.72 -7.52 2.53
N VAL A 244 1.66 -6.83 1.88
CA VAL A 244 1.42 -5.47 1.36
C VAL A 244 0.37 -5.39 0.25
N ARG A 245 0.24 -6.46 -0.54
CA ARG A 245 -0.72 -6.53 -1.66
C ARG A 245 -2.13 -6.91 -1.21
N GLN A 246 -2.32 -7.33 0.04
CA GLN A 246 -3.63 -7.67 0.59
C GLN A 246 -4.24 -6.49 1.34
N VAL A 247 -5.44 -6.11 0.94
CA VAL A 247 -6.25 -5.11 1.64
C VAL A 247 -6.57 -5.62 3.04
N ARG A 248 -6.46 -4.76 4.05
CA ARG A 248 -6.85 -5.11 5.41
C ARG A 248 -8.38 -5.11 5.52
N PRO A 249 -8.97 -6.19 6.06
CA PRO A 249 -10.42 -6.33 6.12
C PRO A 249 -11.05 -5.31 7.06
N VAL A 250 -12.26 -4.90 6.72
CA VAL A 250 -13.07 -3.96 7.48
C VAL A 250 -14.48 -4.52 7.66
N THR A 251 -15.23 -4.01 8.62
CA THR A 251 -16.62 -4.44 8.82
C THR A 251 -17.51 -3.85 7.73
N GLU A 252 -17.38 -2.55 7.48
CA GLU A 252 -18.22 -1.81 6.54
C GLU A 252 -17.48 -0.58 6.03
N LYS A 253 -17.71 -0.22 4.76
CA LYS A 253 -17.32 1.09 4.22
C LYS A 253 -18.43 2.11 4.48
N LEU A 254 -18.04 3.25 5.04
CA LEU A 254 -18.93 4.35 5.37
C LEU A 254 -18.87 5.44 4.30
N PRO A 255 -19.94 6.25 4.15
CA PRO A 255 -19.92 7.39 3.24
C PRO A 255 -18.89 8.43 3.72
N ALA A 256 -18.18 9.03 2.76
CA ALA A 256 -17.22 10.10 3.02
C ALA A 256 -17.92 11.45 3.11
N ASN A 257 -18.36 11.83 4.29
CA ASN A 257 -19.13 13.05 4.55
C ASN A 257 -18.44 14.04 5.52
N HIS A 258 -17.16 13.78 5.84
CA HIS A 258 -16.35 14.65 6.70
C HIS A 258 -15.28 15.33 5.86
N PRO A 259 -15.11 16.66 5.94
CA PRO A 259 -14.11 17.36 5.16
C PRO A 259 -12.69 17.01 5.61
N LEU A 260 -11.80 16.82 4.64
CA LEU A 260 -10.37 16.81 4.83
C LEU A 260 -9.86 18.23 4.58
N LEU A 261 -9.45 18.91 5.64
CA LEU A 261 -8.90 20.26 5.54
C LEU A 261 -7.42 20.18 5.15
N THR A 262 -7.06 20.91 4.10
CA THR A 262 -5.66 20.98 3.63
C THR A 262 -4.86 22.07 4.33
N GLY A 263 -5.57 23.01 4.97
CA GLY A 263 -5.01 24.19 5.61
C GLY A 263 -4.77 25.35 4.64
N GLN A 264 -5.15 25.20 3.39
CA GLN A 264 -5.08 26.27 2.37
C GLN A 264 -6.48 26.65 1.93
N ARG A 265 -6.87 27.90 2.23
CA ARG A 265 -8.22 28.41 1.95
C ARG A 265 -8.68 28.24 0.51
N VAL A 266 -7.78 28.46 -0.45
CA VAL A 266 -8.11 28.35 -1.88
C VAL A 266 -8.43 26.91 -2.24
N LEU A 267 -7.66 25.94 -1.75
CA LEU A 267 -7.88 24.53 -2.00
C LEU A 267 -9.16 24.05 -1.29
N ASP A 268 -9.31 24.39 -0.01
CA ASP A 268 -10.46 23.94 0.79
C ASP A 268 -11.80 24.51 0.28
N ALA A 269 -11.79 25.73 -0.28
CA ALA A 269 -12.98 26.39 -0.79
C ALA A 269 -13.35 25.97 -2.23
N LEU A 270 -12.36 25.80 -3.12
CA LEU A 270 -12.59 25.54 -4.54
C LEU A 270 -12.43 24.08 -4.94
N PHE A 271 -11.71 23.30 -4.17
CA PHE A 271 -11.40 21.88 -4.42
C PHE A 271 -11.55 21.06 -3.13
N PRO A 272 -12.77 21.02 -2.55
CA PRO A 272 -12.98 20.37 -1.26
C PRO A 272 -12.61 18.89 -1.33
N CYS A 273 -11.89 18.44 -0.31
CA CYS A 273 -11.52 17.05 -0.13
C CYS A 273 -12.28 16.44 1.05
N VAL A 274 -12.47 15.14 1.05
CA VAL A 274 -13.16 14.40 2.12
C VAL A 274 -12.25 13.37 2.78
N GLN A 275 -12.46 13.16 4.07
CA GLN A 275 -11.77 12.10 4.80
C GLN A 275 -12.22 10.73 4.28
N GLY A 276 -11.25 9.89 3.91
CA GLY A 276 -11.53 8.63 3.24
C GLY A 276 -11.73 8.76 1.72
N GLY A 277 -11.54 9.95 1.16
CA GLY A 277 -11.61 10.20 -0.27
C GLY A 277 -10.28 10.00 -0.99
N THR A 278 -10.35 10.06 -2.31
CA THR A 278 -9.20 10.06 -3.22
C THR A 278 -9.04 11.43 -3.84
N THR A 279 -7.83 11.96 -3.81
CA THR A 279 -7.51 13.27 -4.37
C THR A 279 -6.30 13.15 -5.29
N ALA A 280 -6.37 13.78 -6.45
CA ALA A 280 -5.22 13.90 -7.35
C ALA A 280 -4.72 15.34 -7.39
N ILE A 281 -3.40 15.51 -7.40
CA ILE A 281 -2.72 16.80 -7.61
C ILE A 281 -1.96 16.70 -8.95
N PRO A 282 -2.65 16.91 -10.08
CA PRO A 282 -2.00 16.87 -11.38
C PRO A 282 -1.27 18.19 -11.66
N GLY A 283 -0.08 18.09 -12.23
CA GLY A 283 0.65 19.27 -12.65
C GLY A 283 2.04 18.97 -13.18
N ALA A 284 2.53 19.82 -14.06
CA ALA A 284 3.88 19.75 -14.60
C ALA A 284 4.95 19.85 -13.49
N PHE A 285 6.18 19.51 -13.82
CA PHE A 285 7.31 19.70 -12.91
C PHE A 285 7.42 21.18 -12.48
N GLY A 286 7.65 21.41 -11.18
CA GLY A 286 7.81 22.75 -10.62
C GLY A 286 6.51 23.50 -10.31
N CYS A 287 5.33 22.90 -10.47
CA CYS A 287 4.05 23.56 -10.16
C CYS A 287 3.68 23.57 -8.66
N GLY A 288 4.58 23.11 -7.78
CA GLY A 288 4.38 23.17 -6.33
C GLY A 288 3.65 21.98 -5.70
N LYS A 289 3.58 20.82 -6.38
CA LYS A 289 2.94 19.60 -5.83
C LYS A 289 3.51 19.21 -4.47
N THR A 290 4.81 19.13 -4.35
CA THR A 290 5.52 18.81 -3.10
C THR A 290 5.21 19.80 -1.99
N VAL A 291 5.13 21.10 -2.32
CA VAL A 291 4.77 22.16 -1.36
C VAL A 291 3.34 21.99 -0.86
N ILE A 292 2.40 21.62 -1.72
CA ILE A 292 1.02 21.31 -1.33
C ILE A 292 1.00 20.09 -0.40
N SER A 293 1.75 19.04 -0.71
CA SER A 293 1.87 17.84 0.11
C SER A 293 2.47 18.15 1.49
N GLN A 294 3.49 19.00 1.58
CA GLN A 294 4.07 19.49 2.83
C GLN A 294 3.07 20.32 3.65
N SER A 295 2.36 21.23 3.00
CA SER A 295 1.30 22.02 3.65
C SER A 295 0.22 21.13 4.25
N LEU A 296 -0.23 20.13 3.50
CA LEU A 296 -1.22 19.17 3.96
C LEU A 296 -0.69 18.36 5.15
N SER A 297 0.57 17.98 5.14
CA SER A 297 1.24 17.31 6.26
C SER A 297 1.25 18.17 7.54
N LYS A 298 1.43 19.48 7.38
CA LYS A 298 1.52 20.41 8.51
C LYS A 298 0.15 20.81 9.06
N TYR A 299 -0.80 21.12 8.18
CA TYR A 299 -2.03 21.82 8.56
C TYR A 299 -3.30 20.96 8.47
N SER A 300 -3.21 19.73 7.91
CA SER A 300 -4.40 18.90 7.79
C SER A 300 -4.97 18.47 9.14
N ASN A 301 -6.26 18.24 9.15
CA ASN A 301 -7.00 17.67 10.28
C ASN A 301 -6.87 16.14 10.37
N SER A 302 -5.86 15.54 9.72
CA SER A 302 -5.54 14.12 9.85
C SER A 302 -4.75 13.83 11.12
N ASP A 303 -5.02 12.69 11.75
CA ASP A 303 -4.29 12.26 12.95
C ASP A 303 -2.89 11.74 12.60
N VAL A 304 -2.80 10.99 11.51
CA VAL A 304 -1.58 10.30 11.04
C VAL A 304 -1.32 10.62 9.58
N ILE A 305 -0.05 10.78 9.24
CA ILE A 305 0.42 11.07 7.90
C ILE A 305 1.42 10.01 7.47
N ILE A 306 1.17 9.42 6.31
CA ILE A 306 2.10 8.51 5.66
C ILE A 306 2.54 9.16 4.34
N TYR A 307 3.78 9.62 4.29
CA TYR A 307 4.34 10.23 3.09
C TYR A 307 5.17 9.21 2.32
N VAL A 308 4.82 8.97 1.07
CA VAL A 308 5.52 8.04 0.17
C VAL A 308 6.17 8.82 -0.95
N GLY A 309 7.47 8.99 -0.88
CA GLY A 309 8.28 9.52 -1.97
C GLY A 309 8.60 8.39 -2.95
N CYS A 310 7.82 8.29 -4.01
CA CYS A 310 7.92 7.22 -4.99
C CYS A 310 8.65 7.70 -6.25
N GLY A 311 9.93 7.40 -6.35
CA GLY A 311 10.75 7.71 -7.51
C GLY A 311 11.10 9.20 -7.66
N GLU A 312 10.96 9.98 -6.60
CA GLU A 312 11.34 11.38 -6.59
C GLU A 312 12.87 11.55 -6.70
N ARG A 313 13.29 12.74 -7.12
CA ARG A 313 14.71 13.03 -7.23
C ARG A 313 15.36 13.08 -5.86
N GLY A 314 16.63 12.67 -5.78
CA GLY A 314 17.37 12.64 -4.51
C GLY A 314 17.44 14.01 -3.82
N ASN A 315 17.57 15.12 -4.58
CA ASN A 315 17.56 16.48 -4.01
C ASN A 315 16.19 16.87 -3.43
N GLU A 316 15.08 16.57 -4.11
CA GLU A 316 13.72 16.84 -3.61
C GLU A 316 13.42 16.02 -2.37
N MET A 317 13.79 14.74 -2.38
CA MET A 317 13.64 13.90 -1.19
C MET A 317 14.53 14.36 -0.03
N SER A 318 15.75 14.85 -0.30
CA SER A 318 16.62 15.38 0.75
C SER A 318 16.07 16.68 1.37
N GLU A 319 15.36 17.50 0.60
CA GLU A 319 14.63 18.66 1.13
C GLU A 319 13.49 18.21 2.04
N VAL A 320 12.68 17.25 1.61
CA VAL A 320 11.61 16.67 2.45
C VAL A 320 12.18 16.10 3.75
N LEU A 321 13.26 15.30 3.68
CA LEU A 321 13.89 14.70 4.86
C LEU A 321 14.52 15.72 5.81
N ARG A 322 14.95 16.88 5.31
CA ARG A 322 15.46 17.98 6.13
C ARG A 322 14.33 18.81 6.73
N ASP A 323 13.34 19.17 5.89
CA ASP A 323 12.30 20.12 6.25
C ASP A 323 11.23 19.52 7.18
N PHE A 324 10.86 18.25 6.98
CA PHE A 324 9.84 17.58 7.81
C PHE A 324 10.18 17.55 9.32
N PRO A 325 11.41 17.21 9.75
CA PRO A 325 11.77 17.28 11.15
C PRO A 325 11.71 18.68 11.76
N GLU A 326 11.95 19.72 10.93
CA GLU A 326 11.92 21.12 11.36
C GLU A 326 10.49 21.69 11.44
N LEU A 327 9.55 21.07 10.70
CA LEU A 327 8.15 21.49 10.74
C LEU A 327 7.52 21.16 12.10
N THR A 328 6.85 22.15 12.65
CA THR A 328 6.17 22.04 13.94
C THR A 328 4.70 22.35 13.82
N MET A 329 3.92 21.74 14.70
CA MET A 329 2.48 22.00 14.86
C MET A 329 2.20 22.34 16.32
N GLU A 330 1.16 23.12 16.55
CA GLU A 330 0.68 23.41 17.90
C GLU A 330 -0.46 22.47 18.25
N VAL A 331 -0.30 21.73 19.34
CA VAL A 331 -1.32 20.83 19.89
C VAL A 331 -1.43 21.10 21.38
N ASP A 332 -2.63 21.44 21.83
CA ASP A 332 -2.92 21.76 23.23
C ASP A 332 -1.98 22.83 23.83
N GLY A 333 -1.59 23.85 23.03
CA GLY A 333 -0.69 24.92 23.43
C GLY A 333 0.78 24.52 23.55
N LYS A 334 1.16 23.33 23.07
CA LYS A 334 2.55 22.86 22.97
C LYS A 334 2.98 22.75 21.53
N VAL A 335 4.22 23.17 21.28
CA VAL A 335 4.84 23.02 19.96
C VAL A 335 5.45 21.64 19.86
N GLU A 336 4.96 20.84 18.91
CA GLU A 336 5.41 19.46 18.68
C GLU A 336 5.89 19.30 17.23
N SER A 337 6.90 18.44 17.01
CA SER A 337 7.35 18.12 15.65
C SER A 337 6.30 17.29 14.92
N ILE A 338 6.06 17.60 13.64
CA ILE A 338 5.13 16.82 12.81
C ILE A 338 5.59 15.37 12.58
N MET A 339 6.88 15.09 12.73
CA MET A 339 7.41 13.73 12.64
C MET A 339 6.79 12.78 13.68
N LYS A 340 6.28 13.29 14.81
CA LYS A 340 5.58 12.47 15.79
C LYS A 340 4.28 11.86 15.29
N ARG A 341 3.69 12.40 14.23
CA ARG A 341 2.50 11.86 13.56
C ARG A 341 2.74 11.41 12.12
N THR A 342 4.01 11.45 11.67
CA THR A 342 4.36 11.19 10.27
C THR A 342 5.33 10.02 10.17
N THR A 343 5.12 9.19 9.16
CA THR A 343 6.06 8.15 8.71
C THR A 343 6.43 8.40 7.27
N LEU A 344 7.70 8.30 6.94
CA LEU A 344 8.22 8.51 5.60
C LEU A 344 8.59 7.16 4.96
N VAL A 345 8.16 6.93 3.73
CA VAL A 345 8.64 5.84 2.89
C VAL A 345 9.36 6.47 1.70
N ALA A 346 10.68 6.34 1.66
CA ALA A 346 11.53 7.01 0.70
C ALA A 346 12.11 6.03 -0.32
N ASN A 347 11.71 6.17 -1.57
CA ASN A 347 12.34 5.49 -2.70
C ASN A 347 12.67 6.52 -3.78
N THR A 348 13.95 6.87 -3.91
CA THR A 348 14.41 7.85 -4.89
C THR A 348 14.55 7.25 -6.29
N SER A 349 14.67 8.12 -7.30
CA SER A 349 14.75 7.69 -8.71
C SER A 349 15.98 6.84 -9.05
N ASN A 350 17.04 6.91 -8.25
CA ASN A 350 18.26 6.11 -8.39
C ASN A 350 18.22 4.77 -7.63
N MET A 351 17.19 4.54 -6.81
CA MET A 351 16.97 3.26 -6.15
C MET A 351 16.33 2.24 -7.11
N PRO A 352 16.42 0.93 -6.80
CA PRO A 352 15.88 -0.13 -7.65
C PRO A 352 14.40 0.05 -7.97
N VAL A 353 14.05 -0.21 -9.24
CA VAL A 353 12.70 -0.01 -9.80
C VAL A 353 11.65 -0.86 -9.08
N ALA A 354 12.03 -2.08 -8.73
CA ALA A 354 11.16 -3.00 -8.01
C ALA A 354 10.74 -2.47 -6.63
N ALA A 355 11.70 -1.91 -5.88
CA ALA A 355 11.41 -1.28 -4.59
C ALA A 355 10.54 -0.03 -4.74
N ARG A 356 10.64 0.67 -5.88
CA ARG A 356 9.74 1.77 -6.22
C ARG A 356 8.30 1.30 -6.40
N GLU A 357 8.10 0.19 -7.11
CA GLU A 357 6.77 -0.41 -7.26
C GLU A 357 6.19 -0.83 -5.91
N ALA A 358 6.99 -1.43 -5.04
CA ALA A 358 6.56 -1.88 -3.72
C ALA A 358 6.23 -0.74 -2.75
N SER A 359 6.87 0.44 -2.87
CA SER A 359 6.76 1.55 -1.91
C SER A 359 5.32 2.03 -1.69
N ILE A 360 4.52 2.07 -2.76
CA ILE A 360 3.11 2.45 -2.70
C ILE A 360 2.29 1.45 -1.86
N TYR A 361 2.54 0.14 -2.04
CA TYR A 361 1.85 -0.90 -1.27
C TYR A 361 2.30 -0.92 0.19
N THR A 362 3.57 -0.66 0.46
CA THR A 362 4.08 -0.48 1.82
C THR A 362 3.37 0.68 2.51
N GLY A 363 3.32 1.85 1.88
CA GLY A 363 2.68 3.04 2.43
C GLY A 363 1.19 2.86 2.69
N ILE A 364 0.45 2.27 1.74
CA ILE A 364 -0.99 2.08 1.94
C ILE A 364 -1.29 1.03 3.03
N THR A 365 -0.46 0.01 3.18
CA THR A 365 -0.64 -0.99 4.24
C THR A 365 -0.38 -0.40 5.63
N LEU A 366 0.64 0.46 5.78
CA LEU A 366 0.86 1.24 6.99
C LEU A 366 -0.35 2.15 7.28
N SER A 367 -0.89 2.81 6.25
CA SER A 367 -2.07 3.68 6.39
C SER A 367 -3.30 2.90 6.87
N GLU A 368 -3.57 1.74 6.30
CA GLU A 368 -4.67 0.86 6.71
C GLU A 368 -4.51 0.35 8.15
N TYR A 369 -3.27 0.12 8.59
CA TYR A 369 -3.01 -0.31 9.97
C TYR A 369 -3.38 0.76 10.99
N PHE A 370 -3.00 2.02 10.76
CA PHE A 370 -3.40 3.12 11.64
C PHE A 370 -4.89 3.44 11.54
N ARG A 371 -5.49 3.32 10.35
CA ARG A 371 -6.95 3.37 10.18
C ARG A 371 -7.65 2.36 11.09
N ASP A 372 -7.16 1.12 11.13
CA ASP A 372 -7.75 0.06 11.94
C ASP A 372 -7.68 0.35 13.45
N MET A 373 -6.79 1.23 13.90
CA MET A 373 -6.78 1.76 15.26
C MET A 373 -7.86 2.82 15.50
N GLY A 374 -8.54 3.29 14.45
CA GLY A 374 -9.54 4.36 14.50
C GLY A 374 -8.95 5.74 14.34
N TYR A 375 -7.83 5.87 13.61
CA TYR A 375 -7.26 7.16 13.22
C TYR A 375 -7.69 7.58 11.82
N HIS A 376 -7.72 8.88 11.59
CA HIS A 376 -7.88 9.46 10.26
C HIS A 376 -6.50 9.65 9.65
N VAL A 377 -6.21 8.86 8.63
CA VAL A 377 -4.88 8.80 8.01
C VAL A 377 -4.92 9.48 6.64
N SER A 378 -3.96 10.36 6.38
CA SER A 378 -3.69 10.87 5.03
C SER A 378 -2.42 10.23 4.48
N MET A 379 -2.57 9.52 3.38
CA MET A 379 -1.45 8.98 2.62
C MET A 379 -1.15 9.88 1.43
N MET A 380 0.07 10.35 1.34
CA MET A 380 0.56 11.13 0.20
C MET A 380 1.48 10.26 -0.64
N ALA A 381 1.18 10.16 -1.93
CA ALA A 381 1.99 9.44 -2.90
C ALA A 381 2.60 10.45 -3.90
N ASP A 382 3.87 10.78 -3.73
CA ASP A 382 4.62 11.69 -4.58
C ASP A 382 5.76 10.94 -5.30
N SER A 383 5.66 10.56 -6.58
CA SER A 383 4.48 10.73 -7.42
C SER A 383 4.01 9.39 -8.01
N THR A 384 2.71 9.25 -8.21
CA THR A 384 2.13 8.05 -8.83
C THR A 384 2.56 7.88 -10.30
N SER A 385 2.95 8.95 -10.98
CA SER A 385 3.54 8.88 -12.33
C SER A 385 4.85 8.09 -12.34
N ARG A 386 5.69 8.27 -11.32
CA ARG A 386 6.96 7.53 -11.18
C ARG A 386 6.73 6.06 -10.81
N TRP A 387 5.67 5.78 -10.08
CA TRP A 387 5.23 4.40 -9.85
C TRP A 387 4.77 3.73 -11.15
N ALA A 388 4.01 4.43 -11.98
CA ALA A 388 3.61 3.93 -13.29
C ALA A 388 4.81 3.72 -14.24
N GLU A 389 5.83 4.59 -14.19
CA GLU A 389 7.10 4.38 -14.90
C GLU A 389 7.80 3.08 -14.45
N ALA A 390 7.77 2.79 -13.15
CA ALA A 390 8.31 1.52 -12.64
C ALA A 390 7.55 0.31 -13.22
N LEU A 391 6.22 0.36 -13.26
CA LEU A 391 5.42 -0.68 -13.90
C LEU A 391 5.76 -0.85 -15.38
N ARG A 392 5.95 0.26 -16.11
CA ARG A 392 6.36 0.23 -17.53
C ARG A 392 7.72 -0.43 -17.72
N GLU A 393 8.70 -0.10 -16.86
CA GLU A 393 10.03 -0.70 -16.95
C GLU A 393 10.00 -2.21 -16.66
N ILE A 394 9.25 -2.63 -15.65
CA ILE A 394 9.09 -4.03 -15.28
C ILE A 394 8.43 -4.82 -16.41
N SER A 395 7.29 -4.33 -16.95
CA SER A 395 6.58 -5.00 -18.05
C SER A 395 7.42 -5.09 -19.32
N GLY A 396 8.23 -4.04 -19.62
CA GLY A 396 9.17 -4.07 -20.73
C GLY A 396 10.25 -5.16 -20.59
N ARG A 397 10.77 -5.38 -19.37
CA ARG A 397 11.74 -6.46 -19.09
C ARG A 397 11.11 -7.86 -19.13
N LEU A 398 9.82 -7.96 -18.84
CA LEU A 398 9.04 -9.20 -18.98
C LEU A 398 8.63 -9.48 -20.41
N ALA A 399 8.96 -8.60 -21.35
CA ALA A 399 8.52 -8.65 -22.75
C ALA A 399 6.99 -8.75 -22.88
N GLU A 400 6.25 -8.12 -21.98
CA GLU A 400 4.81 -8.00 -22.08
C GLU A 400 4.44 -7.06 -23.23
N MET A 401 3.28 -7.32 -23.86
CA MET A 401 2.82 -6.48 -24.95
C MET A 401 2.47 -5.08 -24.45
N PRO A 402 3.14 -4.01 -24.94
CA PRO A 402 2.88 -2.66 -24.48
C PRO A 402 1.54 -2.13 -25.01
N ALA A 403 0.86 -1.34 -24.20
CA ALA A 403 -0.27 -0.52 -24.60
C ALA A 403 0.19 0.92 -24.89
N ASP A 404 -0.68 1.91 -24.69
CA ASP A 404 -0.43 3.32 -24.98
C ASP A 404 0.84 3.84 -24.29
N SER A 405 1.67 4.55 -25.01
CA SER A 405 2.92 5.13 -24.54
C SER A 405 3.91 4.14 -23.90
N GLY A 406 3.77 2.85 -24.20
CA GLY A 406 4.61 1.76 -23.67
C GLY A 406 4.25 1.30 -22.26
N TYR A 407 3.13 1.73 -21.70
CA TYR A 407 2.63 1.24 -20.42
C TYR A 407 1.98 -0.13 -20.57
N PRO A 408 1.95 -0.94 -19.49
CA PRO A 408 1.21 -2.21 -19.51
C PRO A 408 -0.30 -1.98 -19.62
N ALA A 409 -1.01 -2.87 -20.32
CA ALA A 409 -2.46 -2.78 -20.49
C ALA A 409 -3.25 -2.77 -19.17
N TYR A 410 -2.69 -3.33 -18.12
CA TYR A 410 -3.30 -3.37 -16.78
C TYR A 410 -3.02 -2.13 -15.91
N LEU A 411 -2.41 -1.06 -16.46
CA LEU A 411 -2.07 0.16 -15.70
C LEU A 411 -3.30 0.75 -14.99
N GLY A 412 -4.41 0.93 -15.72
CA GLY A 412 -5.65 1.46 -15.16
C GLY A 412 -6.19 0.63 -14.01
N ALA A 413 -6.20 -0.71 -14.15
CA ALA A 413 -6.64 -1.62 -13.10
C ALA A 413 -5.74 -1.56 -11.85
N ARG A 414 -4.42 -1.42 -12.03
CA ARG A 414 -3.47 -1.25 -10.91
C ARG A 414 -3.68 0.06 -10.17
N LEU A 415 -3.86 1.16 -10.89
CA LEU A 415 -4.19 2.47 -10.32
C LEU A 415 -5.52 2.41 -9.56
N ALA A 416 -6.57 1.85 -10.16
CA ALA A 416 -7.87 1.70 -9.52
C ALA A 416 -7.76 0.88 -8.23
N SER A 417 -7.10 -0.28 -8.26
CA SER A 417 -6.94 -1.12 -7.07
C SER A 417 -6.19 -0.43 -5.92
N PHE A 418 -5.28 0.49 -6.24
CA PHE A 418 -4.60 1.30 -5.23
C PHE A 418 -5.54 2.36 -4.64
N TYR A 419 -6.20 3.16 -5.49
CA TYR A 419 -7.09 4.22 -5.02
C TYR A 419 -8.34 3.70 -4.30
N GLU A 420 -8.84 2.51 -4.68
CA GLU A 420 -9.97 1.85 -4.01
C GLU A 420 -9.68 1.41 -2.56
N ARG A 421 -8.41 1.37 -2.14
CA ARG A 421 -8.03 1.13 -0.74
C ARG A 421 -8.33 2.32 0.16
N ALA A 422 -8.56 3.51 -0.39
CA ALA A 422 -9.09 4.63 0.35
C ALA A 422 -10.53 4.35 0.84
N GLY A 423 -10.90 4.96 1.93
CA GLY A 423 -12.25 4.86 2.46
C GLY A 423 -12.33 5.28 3.92
N ARG A 424 -13.49 5.77 4.30
CA ARG A 424 -13.91 5.82 5.70
C ARG A 424 -14.60 4.51 6.02
N VAL A 425 -14.23 3.90 7.12
CA VAL A 425 -14.67 2.54 7.43
C VAL A 425 -15.01 2.38 8.91
N LYS A 426 -15.90 1.44 9.18
CA LYS A 426 -16.09 0.85 10.49
C LYS A 426 -15.07 -0.28 10.64
N CYS A 427 -14.17 -0.13 11.62
CA CYS A 427 -13.07 -1.06 11.83
C CYS A 427 -13.56 -2.40 12.41
N LEU A 428 -12.75 -3.45 12.25
CA LEU A 428 -13.00 -4.75 12.87
C LEU A 428 -12.74 -4.71 14.38
N GLY A 429 -13.48 -5.53 15.12
CA GLY A 429 -13.24 -5.82 16.54
C GLY A 429 -13.71 -4.72 17.50
N ASN A 430 -13.47 -4.97 18.77
CA ASN A 430 -13.90 -4.11 19.87
C ASN A 430 -12.72 -3.30 20.46
N PRO A 431 -13.02 -2.11 21.01
CA PRO A 431 -14.26 -1.36 20.96
C PRO A 431 -14.61 -0.90 19.54
N GLU A 432 -15.91 -0.72 19.29
CA GLU A 432 -16.39 -0.19 18.02
C GLU A 432 -15.73 1.16 17.72
N ARG A 433 -15.20 1.32 16.50
CA ARG A 433 -14.46 2.50 16.09
C ARG A 433 -14.51 2.71 14.59
N GLU A 434 -14.40 3.94 14.20
CA GLU A 434 -14.29 4.35 12.81
C GLU A 434 -12.87 4.90 12.55
N GLY A 435 -12.43 4.74 11.32
CA GLY A 435 -11.17 5.31 10.83
C GLY A 435 -11.26 5.59 9.34
N SER A 436 -10.33 6.35 8.82
CA SER A 436 -10.30 6.64 7.39
C SER A 436 -8.88 6.63 6.82
N VAL A 437 -8.78 6.26 5.55
CA VAL A 437 -7.57 6.46 4.74
C VAL A 437 -7.94 7.37 3.59
N SER A 438 -7.36 8.56 3.55
CA SER A 438 -7.45 9.50 2.43
C SER A 438 -6.19 9.37 1.59
N ILE A 439 -6.31 9.17 0.29
CA ILE A 439 -5.17 9.07 -0.61
C ILE A 439 -5.03 10.37 -1.41
N VAL A 440 -3.88 10.99 -1.32
CA VAL A 440 -3.49 12.16 -2.11
C VAL A 440 -2.38 11.76 -3.06
N GLY A 441 -2.69 11.63 -4.34
CA GLY A 441 -1.74 11.23 -5.38
C GLY A 441 -1.24 12.42 -6.18
N ALA A 442 0.05 12.70 -6.12
CA ALA A 442 0.67 13.67 -7.03
C ALA A 442 0.90 13.01 -8.40
N VAL A 443 0.44 13.67 -9.45
CA VAL A 443 0.57 13.19 -10.83
C VAL A 443 1.39 14.20 -11.63
N SER A 444 2.40 13.71 -12.33
CA SER A 444 3.34 14.56 -13.09
C SER A 444 3.23 14.26 -14.59
N PRO A 445 2.25 14.86 -15.30
CA PRO A 445 2.12 14.65 -16.73
C PRO A 445 3.38 15.16 -17.47
N PRO A 446 3.98 14.34 -18.35
CA PRO A 446 5.13 14.75 -19.16
C PRO A 446 4.78 15.97 -20.03
N GLY A 447 5.61 17.01 -19.97
CA GLY A 447 5.35 18.25 -20.73
C GLY A 447 4.07 19.01 -20.34
N GLY A 448 3.40 18.63 -19.26
CA GLY A 448 2.11 19.21 -18.87
C GLY A 448 0.91 18.70 -19.68
N ASP A 449 1.08 17.62 -20.43
CA ASP A 449 0.01 17.02 -21.24
C ASP A 449 -0.87 16.09 -20.42
N PHE A 450 -2.10 16.52 -20.16
CA PHE A 450 -3.09 15.77 -19.40
C PHE A 450 -3.69 14.57 -20.16
N SER A 451 -3.38 14.41 -21.45
CA SER A 451 -3.75 13.22 -22.23
C SER A 451 -2.85 12.01 -21.97
N ASP A 452 -1.75 12.21 -21.21
CA ASP A 452 -0.90 11.12 -20.75
C ASP A 452 -1.70 9.99 -20.10
N PRO A 453 -1.44 8.72 -20.43
CA PRO A 453 -2.24 7.58 -19.95
C PRO A 453 -2.37 7.49 -18.42
N VAL A 454 -1.30 7.82 -17.67
CA VAL A 454 -1.32 7.79 -16.20
C VAL A 454 -2.23 8.88 -15.65
N THR A 455 -2.09 10.09 -16.19
CA THR A 455 -2.85 11.27 -15.77
C THR A 455 -4.33 11.08 -16.09
N SER A 456 -4.65 10.68 -17.32
CA SER A 456 -6.00 10.44 -17.78
C SER A 456 -6.69 9.32 -16.96
N ALA A 457 -6.01 8.20 -16.73
CA ALA A 457 -6.54 7.10 -15.91
C ALA A 457 -6.77 7.54 -14.45
N THR A 458 -5.82 8.27 -13.85
CA THR A 458 -5.96 8.76 -12.47
C THR A 458 -7.13 9.72 -12.33
N LEU A 459 -7.25 10.70 -13.23
CA LEU A 459 -8.36 11.66 -13.21
C LEU A 459 -9.71 10.95 -13.41
N GLY A 460 -9.78 9.98 -14.32
CA GLY A 460 -10.98 9.18 -14.53
C GLY A 460 -11.42 8.41 -13.27
N ILE A 461 -10.48 7.81 -12.53
CA ILE A 461 -10.75 7.09 -11.29
C ILE A 461 -11.25 8.05 -10.20
N VAL A 462 -10.55 9.19 -10.01
CA VAL A 462 -10.93 10.17 -8.99
C VAL A 462 -12.28 10.79 -9.31
N GLN A 463 -12.55 11.15 -10.58
CA GLN A 463 -13.84 11.69 -10.99
C GLN A 463 -15.00 10.70 -10.85
N ALA A 464 -14.77 9.42 -11.11
CA ALA A 464 -15.79 8.39 -10.96
C ALA A 464 -16.22 8.16 -9.51
N SER A 465 -15.37 8.49 -8.54
CA SER A 465 -15.67 8.36 -7.11
C SER A 465 -16.39 9.57 -6.49
N LEU A 466 -16.60 10.64 -7.27
CA LEU A 466 -17.24 11.87 -6.78
C LEU A 466 -18.77 11.75 -6.76
N ALA A 467 -19.38 12.33 -5.72
CA ALA A 467 -20.83 12.56 -5.66
C ALA A 467 -21.26 13.60 -6.70
N GLU A 468 -22.55 13.64 -7.05
CA GLU A 468 -23.10 14.61 -8.02
C GLU A 468 -22.86 16.07 -7.60
N THR A 469 -22.95 16.37 -6.31
CA THR A 469 -22.65 17.70 -5.74
C THR A 469 -21.21 18.11 -5.98
N ASP A 470 -20.28 17.15 -5.86
CA ASP A 470 -18.84 17.40 -6.04
C ASP A 470 -18.49 17.58 -7.53
N LYS A 471 -19.21 16.90 -8.42
CA LYS A 471 -19.09 17.10 -9.88
C LYS A 471 -19.48 18.53 -10.27
N ILE A 472 -20.58 19.05 -9.70
CA ILE A 472 -21.01 20.44 -9.92
C ILE A 472 -19.94 21.41 -9.42
N THR A 473 -19.38 21.16 -8.23
CA THR A 473 -18.29 21.98 -7.68
C THR A 473 -17.05 21.98 -8.58
N LEU A 474 -16.71 20.84 -9.17
CA LEU A 474 -15.60 20.74 -10.14
C LEU A 474 -15.90 21.49 -11.44
N GLU A 475 -17.12 21.45 -11.95
CA GLU A 475 -17.51 22.23 -13.13
C GLU A 475 -17.43 23.73 -12.87
N VAL A 476 -17.89 24.19 -11.70
CA VAL A 476 -17.75 25.59 -11.28
C VAL A 476 -16.27 25.98 -11.13
N ALA A 477 -15.45 25.12 -10.50
CA ALA A 477 -14.02 25.35 -10.38
C ALA A 477 -13.32 25.40 -11.74
N LYS A 478 -13.74 24.57 -12.70
CA LYS A 478 -13.24 24.58 -14.08
C LYS A 478 -13.59 25.89 -14.79
N LEU A 479 -14.83 26.35 -14.67
CA LEU A 479 -15.24 27.66 -15.21
C LEU A 479 -14.42 28.80 -14.60
N ILE A 480 -14.20 28.78 -13.29
CA ILE A 480 -13.36 29.79 -12.62
C ILE A 480 -11.94 29.72 -13.16
N LYS A 481 -11.37 28.53 -13.30
CA LYS A 481 -10.01 28.34 -13.79
C LYS A 481 -9.86 28.78 -15.25
N ASP A 482 -10.75 28.32 -16.12
CA ASP A 482 -10.59 28.47 -17.57
C ASP A 482 -11.06 29.86 -18.05
N ASP A 483 -12.11 30.44 -17.42
CA ASP A 483 -12.68 31.71 -17.87
C ASP A 483 -12.30 32.92 -17.01
N PHE A 484 -12.01 32.70 -15.73
CA PHE A 484 -11.72 33.81 -14.81
C PHE A 484 -10.23 33.96 -14.47
N LEU A 485 -9.54 32.84 -14.17
CA LEU A 485 -8.12 32.89 -13.78
C LEU A 485 -7.17 32.92 -14.97
N GLN A 486 -7.58 32.47 -16.15
CA GLN A 486 -6.79 32.64 -17.36
C GLN A 486 -6.84 34.09 -17.84
N GLN A 487 -5.79 34.83 -17.53
CA GLN A 487 -5.63 36.20 -17.97
C GLN A 487 -4.55 36.30 -19.06
N ASN A 488 -4.88 37.00 -20.15
CA ASN A 488 -3.93 37.30 -21.19
C ASN A 488 -3.54 38.79 -21.09
N GLY A 489 -2.36 39.09 -20.54
CA GLY A 489 -1.88 40.47 -20.36
C GLY A 489 -1.72 41.28 -21.64
N TYR A 490 -1.87 40.66 -22.82
CA TYR A 490 -1.80 41.32 -24.12
C TYR A 490 -3.17 41.74 -24.67
N THR A 491 -4.27 41.33 -24.03
CA THR A 491 -5.59 41.78 -24.46
C THR A 491 -6.06 43.00 -23.67
N PRO A 492 -6.73 43.99 -24.31
CA PRO A 492 -7.29 45.14 -23.59
C PRO A 492 -8.32 44.78 -22.52
N TYR A 493 -8.94 43.59 -22.62
CA TYR A 493 -9.94 43.10 -21.68
C TYR A 493 -9.35 42.55 -20.39
N ASP A 494 -8.11 42.04 -20.43
CA ASP A 494 -7.44 41.46 -19.29
C ASP A 494 -6.36 42.39 -18.68
N SER A 495 -5.99 43.47 -19.37
CA SER A 495 -5.03 44.45 -18.89
C SER A 495 -5.59 45.48 -17.90
N VAL A 496 -6.90 45.60 -17.81
CA VAL A 496 -7.58 46.49 -16.85
C VAL A 496 -8.45 45.69 -15.91
N TRP A 497 -8.25 45.86 -14.64
CA TRP A 497 -9.04 45.26 -13.57
C TRP A 497 -10.49 45.65 -13.62
N VAL A 498 -11.35 44.89 -14.29
CA VAL A 498 -12.80 45.06 -14.23
C VAL A 498 -13.43 43.76 -13.77
N LEU A 499 -13.30 43.52 -12.47
CA LEU A 499 -13.85 42.35 -11.77
C LEU A 499 -15.35 42.14 -11.92
N PHE A 500 -16.09 43.17 -12.36
CA PHE A 500 -17.56 43.20 -12.37
C PHE A 500 -18.21 43.22 -13.77
N GLN A 501 -17.44 43.20 -14.84
CA GLN A 501 -18.01 43.33 -16.18
C GLN A 501 -18.02 42.04 -17.02
N LYS A 502 -17.46 40.93 -16.55
CA LYS A 502 -17.61 39.65 -17.25
C LYS A 502 -18.98 39.05 -16.91
N PRO A 503 -19.86 38.84 -17.90
CA PRO A 503 -21.21 38.31 -17.69
C PRO A 503 -21.24 36.94 -16.98
N TYR A 504 -20.14 36.17 -17.09
CA TYR A 504 -19.98 34.87 -16.44
C TYR A 504 -19.83 34.93 -14.91
N PHE A 505 -19.30 36.02 -14.35
CA PHE A 505 -19.18 36.17 -12.89
C PHE A 505 -20.54 36.32 -12.22
N ARG A 506 -21.48 36.98 -12.89
CA ARG A 506 -22.89 37.06 -12.44
C ARG A 506 -23.59 35.71 -12.50
N MET A 507 -23.27 34.88 -13.50
CA MET A 507 -23.82 33.52 -13.63
C MET A 507 -23.29 32.58 -12.55
N ILE A 508 -22.00 32.67 -12.21
CA ILE A 508 -21.38 31.87 -11.13
C ILE A 508 -22.00 32.27 -9.77
N LEU A 509 -22.13 33.55 -9.47
CA LEU A 509 -22.78 34.01 -8.24
C LEU A 509 -24.24 33.59 -8.18
N SER A 510 -25.00 33.65 -9.28
CA SER A 510 -26.39 33.20 -9.30
C SER A 510 -26.55 31.69 -9.21
N ALA A 511 -25.55 30.89 -9.63
CA ALA A 511 -25.55 29.44 -9.45
C ALA A 511 -25.23 29.04 -8.00
N CYS A 512 -24.41 29.85 -7.30
CA CYS A 512 -24.12 29.65 -5.88
C CYS A 512 -25.25 30.06 -4.93
N ASP A 513 -26.13 30.98 -5.38
CA ASP A 513 -27.26 31.48 -4.61
C ASP A 513 -28.57 30.67 -4.82
N SER A 514 -28.55 29.66 -5.71
CA SER A 514 -29.72 28.79 -5.89
C SER A 514 -29.71 27.74 -4.76
N PRO A 515 -30.75 27.70 -3.91
CA PRO A 515 -30.85 26.60 -2.93
C PRO A 515 -31.07 25.28 -3.69
N VAL A 516 -30.19 24.32 -3.43
CA VAL A 516 -30.35 22.94 -3.88
C VAL A 516 -31.46 22.27 -3.08
#